data_f24daeb550046a33e022c712a6b781d6
#
_entry.id   f24daeb550046a33e022c712a6b781d6
#
_cell.length_a   1.000
_cell.length_b   1.000
_cell.length_c   1.000
_cell.angle_alpha   90.00
_cell.angle_beta   90.00
_cell.angle_gamma   90.00
#
_symmetry.space_group_name_H-M   'P 1'
#
loop_
_entity.id
_entity.type
_entity.pdbx_description
1 polymer ?
#
loop_
_entity_poly.entity_id
_entity_poly.type
_entity_poly.pdbx_seq_one_letter_code
_entity_poly.pdbx_strand_id
1 'polypeptide(L)'
;MINKNKLAELLATFFYIGKIKYCPGTFGSLAAFPLCYIIVYFTMTNQITFSFQNLNNIEQQLLTIFTIVSVFNIALFIIGIYCSSLYIKNTGREDPKEVVIDEVVGQMLVTSSCVFSNLFIHHSNIIKYLDTNLIDFIFLFILPFVLFRLFDIVKPWPINWVDQKIKAGLGVMLDDILAAIFAIVVQYTITFIMIDWLGPVKEF
;
A
#
# COMPACT_ATOMS: atom_id res chain seq x y z
N MET A 1 16.20 25.44 15.39
CA MET A 1 16.09 25.04 13.97
C MET A 1 16.23 23.53 13.86
N ILE A 2 15.24 22.83 13.34
CA ILE A 2 15.33 21.39 13.09
C ILE A 2 16.38 21.18 12.00
N ASN A 3 17.39 20.35 12.27
CA ASN A 3 18.42 20.03 11.29
C ASN A 3 17.77 19.26 10.13
N LYS A 4 17.81 19.79 8.90
CA LYS A 4 17.21 19.19 7.70
C LYS A 4 17.63 17.73 7.50
N ASN A 5 18.86 17.39 7.82
CA ASN A 5 19.37 16.04 7.70
C ASN A 5 18.71 15.08 8.70
N LYS A 6 18.48 15.55 9.96
CA LYS A 6 17.77 14.74 10.96
C LYS A 6 16.29 14.54 10.62
N LEU A 7 15.65 15.55 10.03
CA LEU A 7 14.27 15.42 9.56
C LEU A 7 14.17 14.45 8.39
N ALA A 8 15.08 14.54 7.42
CA ALA A 8 15.14 13.61 6.30
C ALA A 8 15.39 12.17 6.77
N GLU A 9 16.30 11.99 7.72
CA GLU A 9 16.55 10.68 8.35
C GLU A 9 15.27 10.15 9.02
N LEU A 10 14.60 10.96 9.85
CA LEU A 10 13.37 10.57 10.54
C LEU A 10 12.29 10.11 9.57
N LEU A 11 12.10 10.83 8.45
CA LEU A 11 11.06 10.52 7.46
C LEU A 11 11.48 9.37 6.55
N ALA A 12 12.71 9.34 6.04
CA ALA A 12 13.19 8.24 5.19
C ALA A 12 13.18 6.89 5.93
N THR A 13 13.56 6.89 7.21
CA THR A 13 13.52 5.68 8.06
C THR A 13 12.15 5.44 8.70
N PHE A 14 11.15 6.17 8.32
CA PHE A 14 9.80 6.17 8.87
C PHE A 14 9.77 6.06 10.39
N PHE A 15 10.11 7.20 11.04
CA PHE A 15 10.19 7.30 12.52
C PHE A 15 11.14 6.28 13.17
N TYR A 16 12.28 6.02 12.50
CA TYR A 16 13.32 5.06 12.90
C TYR A 16 12.91 3.58 12.85
N ILE A 17 11.75 3.23 12.31
CA ILE A 17 11.35 1.83 12.06
C ILE A 17 12.39 1.13 11.18
N GLY A 18 12.88 1.81 10.13
CA GLY A 18 13.94 1.28 9.26
C GLY A 18 15.27 1.00 9.97
N LYS A 19 15.47 1.46 11.19
CA LYS A 19 16.67 1.13 12.00
C LYS A 19 16.55 -0.17 12.79
N ILE A 20 15.42 -0.87 12.68
CA ILE A 20 15.26 -2.20 13.25
C ILE A 20 16.27 -3.14 12.57
N LYS A 21 17.02 -3.90 13.39
CA LYS A 21 18.15 -4.72 12.93
C LYS A 21 17.75 -5.82 11.94
N TYR A 22 16.55 -6.37 12.07
CA TYR A 22 16.06 -7.51 11.28
C TYR A 22 14.86 -7.10 10.46
N CYS A 23 14.89 -7.37 9.15
CA CYS A 23 13.79 -7.16 8.21
C CYS A 23 13.14 -5.75 8.31
N PRO A 24 13.91 -4.65 8.23
CA PRO A 24 13.35 -3.30 8.40
C PRO A 24 12.21 -3.00 7.42
N GLY A 25 12.31 -3.40 6.16
CA GLY A 25 11.27 -3.23 5.16
C GLY A 25 9.96 -3.94 5.50
N THR A 26 10.03 -5.13 6.12
CA THR A 26 8.84 -5.83 6.63
C THR A 26 8.10 -4.98 7.68
N PHE A 27 8.84 -4.36 8.60
CA PHE A 27 8.26 -3.45 9.58
C PHE A 27 7.78 -2.14 8.95
N GLY A 28 8.47 -1.63 7.91
CA GLY A 28 8.00 -0.51 7.08
C GLY A 28 6.63 -0.81 6.46
N SER A 29 6.50 -1.94 5.77
CA SER A 29 5.22 -2.37 5.19
C SER A 29 4.12 -2.54 6.25
N LEU A 30 4.45 -3.15 7.42
CA LEU A 30 3.48 -3.30 8.51
C LEU A 30 3.02 -1.94 9.08
N ALA A 31 3.88 -0.93 9.09
CA ALA A 31 3.55 0.40 9.58
C ALA A 31 2.53 1.14 8.68
N ALA A 32 2.34 0.71 7.44
CA ALA A 32 1.32 1.24 6.55
C ALA A 32 -0.11 0.97 7.04
N PHE A 33 -0.37 -0.18 7.67
CA PHE A 33 -1.71 -0.55 8.14
C PHE A 33 -2.26 0.39 9.23
N PRO A 34 -1.56 0.64 10.35
CA PRO A 34 -2.04 1.60 11.34
C PRO A 34 -2.16 3.00 10.76
N LEU A 35 -1.32 3.39 9.80
CA LEU A 35 -1.42 4.69 9.14
C LEU A 35 -2.71 4.79 8.31
N CYS A 36 -3.01 3.78 7.48
CA CYS A 36 -4.27 3.69 6.77
C CYS A 36 -5.47 3.69 7.73
N TYR A 37 -5.40 2.90 8.81
CA TYR A 37 -6.45 2.84 9.82
C TYR A 37 -6.73 4.21 10.46
N ILE A 38 -5.69 4.97 10.83
CA ILE A 38 -5.84 6.31 11.41
C ILE A 38 -6.55 7.25 10.43
N ILE A 39 -6.19 7.22 9.13
CA ILE A 39 -6.82 8.06 8.11
C ILE A 39 -8.29 7.67 7.95
N VAL A 40 -8.60 6.38 7.85
CA VAL A 40 -9.98 5.86 7.75
C VAL A 40 -10.78 6.26 8.97
N TYR A 41 -10.26 5.99 10.17
CA TYR A 41 -10.91 6.31 11.44
C TYR A 41 -11.24 7.81 11.55
N PHE A 42 -10.26 8.68 11.21
CA PHE A 42 -10.46 10.13 11.22
C PHE A 42 -11.54 10.58 10.23
N THR A 43 -11.52 10.03 9.01
CA THR A 43 -12.50 10.33 7.97
C THR A 43 -13.92 9.93 8.39
N MET A 44 -14.06 8.73 8.96
CA MET A 44 -15.34 8.19 9.43
C MET A 44 -15.88 8.97 10.63
N THR A 45 -15.04 9.22 11.64
CA THR A 45 -15.45 9.91 12.88
C THR A 45 -15.89 11.35 12.61
N ASN A 46 -15.24 12.04 11.69
CA ASN A 46 -15.60 13.41 11.32
C ASN A 46 -16.66 13.47 10.19
N GLN A 47 -17.20 12.34 9.78
CA GLN A 47 -18.23 12.24 8.72
C GLN A 47 -17.85 12.98 7.43
N ILE A 48 -16.54 12.92 7.08
CA ILE A 48 -16.04 13.56 5.88
C ILE A 48 -16.48 12.74 4.68
N THR A 49 -17.31 13.33 3.81
CA THR A 49 -17.78 12.71 2.57
C THR A 49 -17.74 13.71 1.43
N PHE A 50 -17.18 13.30 0.30
CA PHE A 50 -17.25 14.06 -0.94
C PHE A 50 -18.52 13.66 -1.71
N SER A 51 -19.25 14.63 -2.22
CA SER A 51 -20.43 14.37 -3.04
C SER A 51 -20.02 13.99 -4.46
N PHE A 52 -20.31 12.75 -4.83
CA PHE A 52 -20.16 12.27 -6.21
C PHE A 52 -21.53 12.01 -6.81
N GLN A 53 -21.77 12.48 -8.06
CA GLN A 53 -23.05 12.28 -8.72
C GLN A 53 -23.28 10.78 -8.99
N ASN A 54 -24.53 10.35 -8.86
CA ASN A 54 -25.02 9.00 -9.18
C ASN A 54 -24.48 7.86 -8.28
N LEU A 55 -23.89 8.16 -7.13
CA LEU A 55 -23.43 7.15 -6.17
C LEU A 55 -24.29 7.14 -4.92
N ASN A 56 -24.46 5.95 -4.34
CA ASN A 56 -25.11 5.81 -3.03
C ASN A 56 -24.16 6.25 -1.89
N ASN A 57 -24.69 6.41 -0.68
CA ASN A 57 -23.94 6.92 0.47
C ASN A 57 -22.70 6.09 0.79
N ILE A 58 -22.77 4.75 0.65
CA ILE A 58 -21.65 3.83 0.95
C ILE A 58 -20.55 4.03 -0.10
N GLU A 59 -20.92 4.07 -1.37
CA GLU A 59 -19.95 4.28 -2.47
C GLU A 59 -19.28 5.65 -2.37
N GLN A 60 -20.02 6.70 -2.04
CA GLN A 60 -19.47 8.04 -1.80
C GLN A 60 -18.44 8.02 -0.67
N GLN A 61 -18.75 7.34 0.44
CA GLN A 61 -17.87 7.25 1.58
C GLN A 61 -16.59 6.48 1.25
N LEU A 62 -16.69 5.35 0.55
CA LEU A 62 -15.55 4.56 0.12
C LEU A 62 -14.64 5.33 -0.84
N LEU A 63 -15.21 6.02 -1.83
CA LEU A 63 -14.44 6.86 -2.74
C LEU A 63 -13.78 8.04 -2.02
N THR A 64 -14.44 8.60 -1.02
CA THR A 64 -13.87 9.67 -0.19
C THR A 64 -12.63 9.17 0.55
N ILE A 65 -12.74 8.02 1.24
CA ILE A 65 -11.63 7.40 1.94
C ILE A 65 -10.48 7.10 0.97
N PHE A 66 -10.78 6.47 -0.15
CA PHE A 66 -9.76 6.17 -1.16
C PHE A 66 -9.07 7.42 -1.68
N THR A 67 -9.82 8.48 -1.95
CA THR A 67 -9.28 9.76 -2.41
C THR A 67 -8.34 10.37 -1.37
N ILE A 68 -8.76 10.42 -0.09
CA ILE A 68 -7.95 10.97 1.00
C ILE A 68 -6.67 10.16 1.18
N VAL A 69 -6.77 8.84 1.23
CA VAL A 69 -5.60 7.95 1.36
C VAL A 69 -4.65 8.12 0.16
N SER A 70 -5.20 8.21 -1.06
CA SER A 70 -4.40 8.39 -2.28
C SER A 70 -3.66 9.72 -2.30
N VAL A 71 -4.34 10.83 -1.94
CA VAL A 71 -3.71 12.16 -1.84
C VAL A 71 -2.59 12.16 -0.79
N PHE A 72 -2.85 11.55 0.36
CA PHE A 72 -1.85 11.42 1.42
C PHE A 72 -0.65 10.57 0.97
N ASN A 73 -0.92 9.47 0.27
CA ASN A 73 0.12 8.57 -0.27
C ASN A 73 0.99 9.26 -1.33
N ILE A 74 0.37 10.04 -2.23
CA ILE A 74 1.11 10.86 -3.21
C ILE A 74 2.01 11.89 -2.49
N ALA A 75 1.51 12.54 -1.45
CA ALA A 75 2.31 13.48 -0.66
C ALA A 75 3.50 12.77 0.00
N LEU A 76 3.27 11.59 0.61
CA LEU A 76 4.34 10.78 1.19
C LEU A 76 5.36 10.32 0.13
N PHE A 77 4.90 9.94 -1.06
CA PHE A 77 5.78 9.57 -2.17
C PHE A 77 6.73 10.71 -2.55
N ILE A 78 6.19 11.93 -2.72
CA ILE A 78 7.00 13.12 -3.06
C ILE A 78 7.99 13.45 -1.93
N ILE A 79 7.53 13.43 -0.68
CA ILE A 79 8.38 13.62 0.50
C ILE A 79 9.43 12.51 0.59
N GLY A 80 9.04 11.27 0.32
CA GLY A 80 9.92 10.10 0.30
C GLY A 80 11.07 10.27 -0.69
N ILE A 81 10.80 10.68 -1.93
CA ILE A 81 11.85 10.95 -2.93
C ILE A 81 12.88 11.95 -2.38
N TYR A 82 12.41 13.05 -1.81
CA TYR A 82 13.29 14.09 -1.28
C TYR A 82 14.11 13.60 -0.08
N CYS A 83 13.46 12.99 0.89
CA CYS A 83 14.08 12.54 2.13
C CYS A 83 15.05 11.37 1.90
N SER A 84 14.67 10.41 1.05
CA SER A 84 15.54 9.28 0.68
C SER A 84 16.76 9.77 -0.10
N SER A 85 16.60 10.70 -1.06
CA SER A 85 17.73 11.29 -1.79
C SER A 85 18.70 12.00 -0.84
N LEU A 86 18.19 12.76 0.14
CA LEU A 86 19.02 13.46 1.10
C LEU A 86 19.72 12.49 2.07
N TYR A 87 19.03 11.44 2.49
CA TYR A 87 19.58 10.38 3.36
C TYR A 87 20.71 9.61 2.66
N ILE A 88 20.50 9.19 1.40
CA ILE A 88 21.49 8.56 0.53
C ILE A 88 22.74 9.45 0.41
N LYS A 89 22.54 10.75 0.10
CA LYS A 89 23.66 11.71 -0.01
C LYS A 89 24.44 11.86 1.30
N ASN A 90 23.75 11.89 2.43
CA ASN A 90 24.38 12.07 3.74
C ASN A 90 25.14 10.83 4.22
N THR A 91 24.66 9.64 3.87
CA THR A 91 25.29 8.36 4.26
C THR A 91 26.35 7.88 3.28
N GLY A 92 26.36 8.38 2.04
CA GLY A 92 27.24 7.91 0.98
C GLY A 92 26.94 6.49 0.48
N ARG A 93 25.79 5.92 0.86
CA ARG A 93 25.35 4.58 0.44
C ARG A 93 24.28 4.71 -0.63
N GLU A 94 24.36 3.94 -1.71
CA GLU A 94 23.39 4.02 -2.82
C GLU A 94 22.02 3.45 -2.46
N ASP A 95 21.99 2.39 -1.65
CA ASP A 95 20.75 1.72 -1.19
C ASP A 95 20.88 1.39 0.31
N PRO A 96 20.56 2.35 1.19
CA PRO A 96 20.61 2.13 2.63
C PRO A 96 19.34 1.42 3.09
N LYS A 97 19.49 0.19 3.59
CA LYS A 97 18.39 -0.68 4.10
C LYS A 97 17.53 -0.06 5.19
N GLU A 98 17.96 1.05 5.75
CA GLU A 98 17.21 1.82 6.76
C GLU A 98 16.15 2.73 6.15
N VAL A 99 16.21 2.96 4.85
CA VAL A 99 15.12 3.65 4.15
C VAL A 99 13.98 2.65 4.02
N VAL A 100 12.80 2.98 4.51
CA VAL A 100 11.60 2.14 4.54
C VAL A 100 10.31 2.93 4.24
N ILE A 101 10.45 4.22 3.90
CA ILE A 101 9.31 5.06 3.51
C ILE A 101 8.70 4.60 2.18
N ASP A 102 9.48 4.00 1.30
CA ASP A 102 9.11 3.36 0.04
C ASP A 102 8.17 2.17 0.29
N GLU A 103 8.52 1.29 1.22
CA GLU A 103 7.67 0.16 1.60
C GLU A 103 6.36 0.61 2.28
N VAL A 104 6.42 1.70 3.06
CA VAL A 104 5.20 2.29 3.63
C VAL A 104 4.28 2.77 2.51
N VAL A 105 4.80 3.54 1.55
CA VAL A 105 4.05 4.10 0.43
C VAL A 105 3.52 2.99 -0.48
N GLY A 106 4.35 2.01 -0.84
CA GLY A 106 3.95 0.87 -1.66
C GLY A 106 2.84 0.04 -1.00
N GLN A 107 3.02 -0.31 0.27
CA GLN A 107 2.01 -1.07 1.02
C GLN A 107 0.70 -0.28 1.20
N MET A 108 0.74 1.03 1.45
CA MET A 108 -0.46 1.86 1.51
C MET A 108 -1.23 1.85 0.19
N LEU A 109 -0.52 1.89 -0.95
CA LEU A 109 -1.13 1.84 -2.28
C LEU A 109 -1.86 0.50 -2.48
N VAL A 110 -1.24 -0.63 -2.14
CA VAL A 110 -1.87 -1.95 -2.22
C VAL A 110 -3.08 -2.01 -1.30
N THR A 111 -2.92 -1.68 -0.02
CA THR A 111 -3.98 -1.77 0.99
C THR A 111 -5.20 -0.93 0.63
N SER A 112 -4.99 0.31 0.16
CA SER A 112 -6.11 1.17 -0.25
C SER A 112 -6.87 0.64 -1.47
N SER A 113 -6.15 0.04 -2.44
CA SER A 113 -6.75 -0.57 -3.62
C SER A 113 -7.52 -1.85 -3.29
N CYS A 114 -7.06 -2.63 -2.31
CA CYS A 114 -7.67 -3.91 -1.92
C CYS A 114 -9.05 -3.77 -1.29
N VAL A 115 -9.39 -2.60 -0.75
CA VAL A 115 -10.76 -2.31 -0.27
C VAL A 115 -11.78 -2.52 -1.38
N PHE A 116 -11.48 -2.10 -2.60
CA PHE A 116 -12.39 -2.31 -3.74
C PHE A 116 -12.47 -3.77 -4.17
N SER A 117 -11.36 -4.51 -4.16
CA SER A 117 -11.38 -5.95 -4.47
C SER A 117 -12.24 -6.72 -3.47
N ASN A 118 -12.20 -6.35 -2.19
CA ASN A 118 -13.03 -6.94 -1.15
C ASN A 118 -14.52 -6.61 -1.35
N LEU A 119 -14.85 -5.41 -1.82
CA LEU A 119 -16.23 -5.07 -2.18
C LEU A 119 -16.81 -5.98 -3.26
N PHE A 120 -16.02 -6.37 -4.26
CA PHE A 120 -16.48 -7.33 -5.28
C PHE A 120 -16.82 -8.68 -4.66
N ILE A 121 -16.07 -9.14 -3.66
CA ILE A 121 -16.37 -10.35 -2.90
C ILE A 121 -17.70 -10.20 -2.17
N HIS A 122 -17.90 -9.10 -1.45
CA HIS A 122 -19.13 -8.84 -0.69
C HIS A 122 -20.37 -8.68 -1.56
N HIS A 123 -20.24 -8.20 -2.79
CA HIS A 123 -21.34 -8.14 -3.76
C HIS A 123 -21.60 -9.48 -4.47
N SER A 124 -20.71 -10.45 -4.34
CA SER A 124 -20.88 -11.76 -4.93
C SER A 124 -21.73 -12.68 -4.05
N ASN A 125 -22.42 -13.66 -4.65
CA ASN A 125 -23.20 -14.65 -3.92
C ASN A 125 -22.35 -15.62 -3.07
N ILE A 126 -21.04 -15.60 -3.24
CA ILE A 126 -20.07 -16.43 -2.52
C ILE A 126 -20.07 -16.16 -1.02
N ILE A 127 -20.34 -14.92 -0.63
CA ILE A 127 -20.34 -14.48 0.77
C ILE A 127 -21.26 -15.32 1.67
N LYS A 128 -22.29 -15.96 1.09
CA LYS A 128 -23.22 -16.83 1.83
C LYS A 128 -22.58 -18.13 2.35
N TYR A 129 -21.46 -18.51 1.78
CA TYR A 129 -20.79 -19.79 2.05
C TYR A 129 -19.46 -19.64 2.80
N LEU A 130 -19.04 -18.41 3.08
CA LEU A 130 -17.72 -18.10 3.61
C LEU A 130 -17.82 -17.32 4.91
N ASP A 131 -16.87 -17.53 5.82
CA ASP A 131 -16.71 -16.68 7.00
C ASP A 131 -16.22 -15.28 6.57
N THR A 132 -17.10 -14.30 6.62
CA THR A 132 -16.84 -12.93 6.16
C THR A 132 -15.68 -12.29 6.90
N ASN A 133 -15.56 -12.49 8.21
CA ASN A 133 -14.48 -11.90 9.01
C ASN A 133 -13.11 -12.45 8.62
N LEU A 134 -13.04 -13.77 8.38
CA LEU A 134 -11.81 -14.41 7.94
C LEU A 134 -11.40 -13.94 6.54
N ILE A 135 -12.36 -13.81 5.62
CA ILE A 135 -12.10 -13.32 4.27
C ILE A 135 -11.63 -11.88 4.30
N ASP A 136 -12.30 -11.01 5.02
CA ASP A 136 -11.90 -9.62 5.17
C ASP A 136 -10.49 -9.52 5.72
N PHE A 137 -10.17 -10.30 6.74
CA PHE A 137 -8.82 -10.33 7.30
C PHE A 137 -7.77 -10.79 6.27
N ILE A 138 -8.08 -11.84 5.51
CA ILE A 138 -7.16 -12.35 4.48
C ILE A 138 -6.99 -11.32 3.36
N PHE A 139 -8.08 -10.80 2.79
CA PHE A 139 -8.05 -9.96 1.59
C PHE A 139 -7.66 -8.51 1.85
N LEU A 140 -7.87 -7.99 3.07
CA LEU A 140 -7.50 -6.62 3.43
C LEU A 140 -6.13 -6.51 4.10
N PHE A 141 -5.63 -7.60 4.72
CA PHE A 141 -4.37 -7.54 5.48
C PHE A 141 -3.34 -8.56 4.99
N ILE A 142 -3.66 -9.86 5.00
CA ILE A 142 -2.66 -10.90 4.75
C ILE A 142 -2.23 -10.92 3.29
N LEU A 143 -3.19 -11.00 2.37
CA LEU A 143 -2.90 -11.15 0.94
C LEU A 143 -2.19 -9.92 0.36
N PRO A 144 -2.65 -8.67 0.59
CA PRO A 144 -1.95 -7.48 0.11
C PRO A 144 -0.53 -7.36 0.70
N PHE A 145 -0.34 -7.71 1.97
CA PHE A 145 0.98 -7.71 2.59
C PHE A 145 1.92 -8.73 1.95
N VAL A 146 1.47 -9.98 1.81
CA VAL A 146 2.29 -11.05 1.25
C VAL A 146 2.64 -10.77 -0.22
N LEU A 147 1.66 -10.34 -1.02
CA LEU A 147 1.88 -10.04 -2.43
C LEU A 147 2.84 -8.86 -2.62
N PHE A 148 2.66 -7.78 -1.88
CA PHE A 148 3.56 -6.64 -1.95
C PHE A 148 4.99 -7.06 -1.61
N ARG A 149 5.20 -7.73 -0.46
CA ARG A 149 6.53 -8.18 -0.05
C ARG A 149 7.14 -9.20 -1.02
N LEU A 150 6.33 -10.04 -1.64
CA LEU A 150 6.79 -10.98 -2.66
C LEU A 150 7.40 -10.23 -3.86
N PHE A 151 6.67 -9.27 -4.43
CA PHE A 151 7.14 -8.53 -5.60
C PHE A 151 8.30 -7.57 -5.29
N ASP A 152 8.31 -6.96 -4.12
CA ASP A 152 9.40 -6.12 -3.64
C ASP A 152 10.70 -6.92 -3.44
N ILE A 153 10.63 -8.13 -2.91
CA ILE A 153 11.83 -8.97 -2.70
C ILE A 153 12.28 -9.64 -3.99
N VAL A 154 11.37 -10.21 -4.77
CA VAL A 154 11.69 -10.96 -6.01
C VAL A 154 12.08 -10.03 -7.15
N LYS A 155 11.52 -8.81 -7.16
CA LYS A 155 11.75 -7.77 -8.19
C LYS A 155 11.71 -8.31 -9.62
N PRO A 156 10.60 -8.91 -10.09
CA PRO A 156 10.51 -9.37 -11.47
C PRO A 156 10.68 -8.17 -12.43
N TRP A 157 11.04 -8.46 -13.67
CA TRP A 157 11.04 -7.40 -14.68
C TRP A 157 9.62 -6.80 -14.84
N PRO A 158 9.43 -5.46 -14.89
CA PRO A 158 10.42 -4.39 -15.02
C PRO A 158 10.93 -3.81 -13.68
N ILE A 159 10.53 -4.29 -12.52
CA ILE A 159 10.91 -3.75 -11.19
C ILE A 159 12.43 -3.74 -11.03
N ASN A 160 13.07 -4.87 -11.31
CA ASN A 160 14.53 -5.00 -11.24
C ASN A 160 15.25 -4.02 -12.19
N TRP A 161 14.67 -3.76 -13.37
CA TRP A 161 15.25 -2.79 -14.31
C TRP A 161 15.21 -1.36 -13.75
N VAL A 162 14.09 -0.95 -13.11
CA VAL A 162 13.95 0.35 -12.46
C VAL A 162 14.95 0.49 -11.30
N ASP A 163 15.01 -0.50 -10.43
CA ASP A 163 15.93 -0.57 -9.29
C ASP A 163 17.40 -0.38 -9.72
N GLN A 164 17.79 -0.99 -10.84
CA GLN A 164 19.16 -0.89 -11.36
C GLN A 164 19.44 0.42 -12.13
N LYS A 165 18.47 0.97 -12.85
CA LYS A 165 18.67 2.09 -13.77
C LYS A 165 18.33 3.45 -13.18
N ILE A 166 17.34 3.53 -12.32
CA ILE A 166 16.93 4.79 -11.70
C ILE A 166 17.57 4.86 -10.32
N LYS A 167 18.39 5.89 -10.10
CA LYS A 167 19.19 6.03 -8.88
C LYS A 167 18.60 7.09 -7.94
N ALA A 168 19.17 7.20 -6.76
CA ALA A 168 18.76 8.09 -5.69
C ALA A 168 17.34 7.81 -5.19
N GLY A 169 16.74 8.73 -4.45
CA GLY A 169 15.44 8.54 -3.81
C GLY A 169 14.28 8.24 -4.76
N LEU A 170 14.38 8.68 -6.04
CA LEU A 170 13.35 8.34 -7.03
C LEU A 170 13.38 6.84 -7.38
N GLY A 171 14.56 6.25 -7.55
CA GLY A 171 14.71 4.82 -7.83
C GLY A 171 14.14 3.97 -6.70
N VAL A 172 14.57 4.27 -5.47
CA VAL A 172 14.11 3.59 -4.24
C VAL A 172 12.59 3.67 -4.07
N MET A 173 11.95 4.77 -4.44
CA MET A 173 10.50 4.91 -4.33
C MET A 173 9.72 4.26 -5.47
N LEU A 174 10.30 4.22 -6.69
CA LEU A 174 9.59 3.73 -7.89
C LEU A 174 9.52 2.21 -7.98
N ASP A 175 10.56 1.50 -7.54
CA ASP A 175 10.55 0.03 -7.57
C ASP A 175 9.45 -0.53 -6.66
N ASP A 176 9.21 0.08 -5.49
CA ASP A 176 8.12 -0.29 -4.58
C ASP A 176 6.73 0.08 -5.12
N ILE A 177 6.60 1.21 -5.84
CA ILE A 177 5.35 1.51 -6.55
C ILE A 177 5.05 0.46 -7.62
N LEU A 178 6.05 0.01 -8.37
CA LEU A 178 5.87 -1.06 -9.35
C LEU A 178 5.54 -2.39 -8.68
N ALA A 179 6.21 -2.73 -7.58
CA ALA A 179 5.87 -3.91 -6.77
C ALA A 179 4.41 -3.86 -6.28
N ALA A 180 3.96 -2.68 -5.82
CA ALA A 180 2.58 -2.45 -5.41
C ALA A 180 1.59 -2.66 -6.56
N ILE A 181 1.87 -2.14 -7.77
CA ILE A 181 1.02 -2.33 -8.95
C ILE A 181 0.90 -3.82 -9.29
N PHE A 182 2.00 -4.57 -9.27
CA PHE A 182 1.97 -6.01 -9.51
C PHE A 182 1.15 -6.75 -8.45
N ALA A 183 1.31 -6.39 -7.18
CA ALA A 183 0.53 -6.95 -6.08
C ALA A 183 -0.98 -6.71 -6.27
N ILE A 184 -1.37 -5.49 -6.65
CA ILE A 184 -2.75 -5.11 -6.94
C ILE A 184 -3.32 -5.95 -8.08
N VAL A 185 -2.61 -6.06 -9.20
CA VAL A 185 -3.06 -6.84 -10.37
C VAL A 185 -3.28 -8.30 -9.99
N VAL A 186 -2.34 -8.90 -9.26
CA VAL A 186 -2.46 -10.30 -8.82
C VAL A 186 -3.61 -10.46 -7.83
N GLN A 187 -3.79 -9.55 -6.89
CA GLN A 187 -4.89 -9.61 -5.94
C GLN A 187 -6.26 -9.53 -6.63
N TYR A 188 -6.45 -8.61 -7.56
CA TYR A 188 -7.70 -8.53 -8.33
C TYR A 188 -7.91 -9.80 -9.16
N THR A 189 -6.86 -10.34 -9.77
CA THR A 189 -6.94 -11.61 -10.50
C THR A 189 -7.41 -12.76 -9.61
N ILE A 190 -6.82 -12.89 -8.40
CA ILE A 190 -7.25 -13.90 -7.42
C ILE A 190 -8.71 -13.68 -7.03
N THR A 191 -9.12 -12.43 -6.77
CA THR A 191 -10.50 -12.09 -6.43
C THR A 191 -11.48 -12.52 -7.51
N PHE A 192 -11.21 -12.19 -8.78
CA PHE A 192 -12.10 -12.55 -9.88
C PHE A 192 -12.15 -14.06 -10.13
N ILE A 193 -11.01 -14.76 -10.07
CA ILE A 193 -10.98 -16.22 -10.17
C ILE A 193 -11.79 -16.87 -9.06
N MET A 194 -11.65 -16.36 -7.82
CA MET A 194 -12.41 -16.87 -6.67
C MET A 194 -13.92 -16.66 -6.87
N ILE A 195 -14.33 -15.49 -7.35
CA ILE A 195 -15.73 -15.19 -7.65
C ILE A 195 -16.27 -16.09 -8.75
N ASP A 196 -15.52 -16.34 -9.81
CA ASP A 196 -15.95 -17.19 -10.93
C ASP A 196 -16.02 -18.68 -10.54
N TRP A 197 -15.07 -19.15 -9.75
CA TRP A 197 -14.95 -20.56 -9.36
C TRP A 197 -15.91 -20.99 -8.26
N LEU A 198 -16.14 -20.10 -7.27
CA LEU A 198 -17.03 -20.34 -6.13
C LEU A 198 -18.42 -19.71 -6.35
N GLY A 199 -18.60 -18.94 -7.41
CA GLY A 199 -19.90 -18.41 -7.82
C GLY A 199 -20.93 -19.53 -8.03
N PRO A 200 -22.24 -19.25 -7.97
CA PRO A 200 -23.26 -20.26 -8.03
C PRO A 200 -23.04 -21.12 -9.28
N VAL A 201 -22.93 -22.44 -9.05
CA VAL A 201 -23.06 -23.41 -10.14
C VAL A 201 -24.24 -22.97 -10.96
N LYS A 202 -24.02 -22.60 -12.22
CA LYS A 202 -25.12 -22.29 -13.13
C LYS A 202 -26.06 -23.46 -13.06
N GLU A 203 -27.24 -23.27 -12.48
CA GLU A 203 -28.31 -24.27 -12.58
C GLU A 203 -28.57 -24.44 -14.06
N PHE A 204 -28.16 -25.60 -14.61
CA PHE A 204 -28.48 -26.04 -15.94
C PHE A 204 -29.89 -26.57 -15.98
#